data_a0a6623f96726e13d68182c0f568a171
#
_entry.id   a0a6623f96726e13d68182c0f568a171
#
_cell.length_a   1.000
_cell.length_b   1.000
_cell.length_c   1.000
_cell.angle_alpha   90.00
_cell.angle_beta   90.00
_cell.angle_gamma   90.00
#
_symmetry.space_group_name_H-M   'P 1'
#
loop_
_entity.id
_entity.type
_entity.pdbx_description
1 polymer ?
#
loop_
_entity_poly.entity_id
_entity_poly.type
_entity_poly.pdbx_seq_one_letter_code
_entity_poly.pdbx_strand_id
1 'polypeptide(L)'
;LSIDGEGILYRGAENLGRFRVTIKEYLPVTLTAERTVGSVLRPKTGSEVLFKTTRMDFADLYHSIQRITPANGLEAVLDVVETNNTVYAVLENLGGTPLDQWLENHPGPIRPDDACAMLQPVFEGVAAMHKIGLVHRGICPENIRVMENGRCRLAGYATVGLRTAGSGLHEQLYEGYSAP
;
A
#
# COMPACT_ATOMS: atom_id res chain seq x y z
N LEU A 1 -8.44 10.39 -6.06
CA LEU A 1 -8.72 9.05 -6.57
C LEU A 1 -7.54 8.63 -7.43
N SER A 2 -6.90 7.54 -7.11
CA SER A 2 -5.89 6.90 -7.96
C SER A 2 -6.19 5.41 -8.05
N ILE A 3 -5.72 4.78 -9.13
CA ILE A 3 -5.93 3.36 -9.38
C ILE A 3 -4.55 2.72 -9.46
N ASP A 4 -4.36 1.61 -8.77
CA ASP A 4 -3.20 0.73 -8.92
C ASP A 4 -3.62 -0.64 -9.47
N GLY A 5 -2.68 -1.57 -9.62
CA GLY A 5 -2.98 -2.91 -10.18
C GLY A 5 -3.91 -3.74 -9.30
N GLU A 6 -4.14 -3.38 -8.06
CA GLU A 6 -4.92 -4.13 -7.07
C GLU A 6 -6.26 -3.49 -6.75
N GLY A 7 -6.40 -2.18 -7.00
CA GLY A 7 -7.63 -1.51 -6.64
C GLY A 7 -7.63 -0.01 -6.78
N ILE A 8 -8.44 0.62 -5.97
CA ILE A 8 -8.68 2.05 -5.98
C ILE A 8 -8.30 2.64 -4.63
N LEU A 9 -7.58 3.78 -4.68
CA LEU A 9 -7.31 4.59 -3.51
C LEU A 9 -8.27 5.78 -3.47
N TYR A 10 -8.96 5.92 -2.36
CA TYR A 10 -9.85 7.04 -2.05
C TYR A 10 -9.20 7.90 -0.96
N ARG A 11 -9.47 9.20 -1.02
CA ARG A 11 -9.24 10.10 0.12
C ARG A 11 -10.54 10.22 0.89
N GLY A 12 -10.50 9.91 2.16
CA GLY A 12 -11.63 10.00 3.08
C GLY A 12 -11.34 10.95 4.23
N ALA A 13 -12.39 11.28 4.96
CA ALA A 13 -12.28 11.93 6.25
C ALA A 13 -13.21 11.20 7.22
N GLU A 14 -12.81 11.15 8.48
CA GLU A 14 -13.69 10.70 9.53
C GLU A 14 -14.96 11.58 9.58
N ASN A 15 -16.09 11.02 10.01
CA ASN A 15 -17.40 11.71 10.05
C ASN A 15 -17.38 13.05 10.79
N LEU A 16 -16.43 13.27 11.69
CA LEU A 16 -16.23 14.55 12.38
C LEU A 16 -15.22 15.47 11.69
N GLY A 17 -14.67 15.07 10.54
CA GLY A 17 -13.74 15.87 9.72
C GLY A 17 -12.37 16.14 10.38
N ARG A 18 -12.07 15.51 11.51
CA ARG A 18 -10.84 15.77 12.28
C ARG A 18 -9.63 15.05 11.70
N PHE A 19 -9.81 13.89 11.08
CA PHE A 19 -8.72 13.10 10.53
C PHE A 19 -8.98 12.76 9.08
N ARG A 20 -7.93 12.96 8.26
CA ARG A 20 -7.92 12.49 6.88
C ARG A 20 -7.35 11.08 6.85
N VAL A 21 -7.96 10.22 6.04
CA VAL A 21 -7.54 8.84 5.82
C VAL A 21 -7.40 8.56 4.33
N THR A 22 -6.57 7.59 4.00
CA THR A 22 -6.55 6.97 2.69
C THR A 22 -7.27 5.64 2.80
N ILE A 23 -8.16 5.32 1.87
CA ILE A 23 -8.85 4.03 1.84
C ILE A 23 -8.43 3.32 0.56
N LYS A 24 -7.81 2.16 0.69
CA LYS A 24 -7.50 1.28 -0.43
C LYS A 24 -8.56 0.20 -0.53
N GLU A 25 -9.31 0.20 -1.62
CA GLU A 25 -10.31 -0.83 -1.92
C GLU A 25 -9.70 -1.90 -2.82
N TYR A 26 -9.83 -3.17 -2.45
CA TYR A 26 -9.51 -4.27 -3.34
C TYR A 26 -10.49 -4.30 -4.52
N LEU A 27 -10.03 -3.96 -5.72
CA LEU A 27 -10.82 -3.92 -6.94
C LEU A 27 -9.96 -4.26 -8.17
N PRO A 28 -9.57 -5.52 -8.35
CA PRO A 28 -8.79 -5.92 -9.52
C PRO A 28 -9.66 -5.87 -10.77
N VAL A 29 -9.45 -4.87 -11.60
CA VAL A 29 -10.25 -4.64 -12.83
C VAL A 29 -10.19 -5.81 -13.82
N THR A 30 -9.13 -6.59 -13.77
CA THR A 30 -8.98 -7.80 -14.62
C THR A 30 -9.92 -8.92 -14.19
N LEU A 31 -10.26 -9.02 -12.89
CA LEU A 31 -11.09 -10.08 -12.32
C LEU A 31 -12.53 -9.63 -12.02
N THR A 32 -12.80 -8.33 -12.00
CA THR A 32 -14.10 -7.78 -11.64
C THR A 32 -14.91 -7.49 -12.89
N ALA A 33 -16.16 -7.96 -12.94
CA ALA A 33 -17.09 -7.71 -14.03
C ALA A 33 -17.84 -6.40 -13.82
N GLU A 34 -18.47 -6.23 -12.67
CA GLU A 34 -19.33 -5.11 -12.37
C GLU A 34 -19.50 -4.88 -10.86
N ARG A 35 -20.07 -3.75 -10.54
CA ARG A 35 -20.57 -3.42 -9.21
C ARG A 35 -22.10 -3.39 -9.27
N THR A 36 -22.76 -4.19 -8.45
CA THR A 36 -24.23 -4.27 -8.44
C THR A 36 -24.88 -3.07 -7.75
N VAL A 37 -26.19 -2.96 -7.89
CA VAL A 37 -27.03 -2.09 -7.04
C VAL A 37 -26.79 -2.49 -5.59
N GLY A 38 -26.32 -1.59 -4.74
CA GLY A 38 -25.88 -1.88 -3.37
C GLY A 38 -24.37 -2.05 -3.22
N SER A 39 -23.60 -1.75 -4.27
CA SER A 39 -22.13 -1.68 -4.26
C SER A 39 -21.37 -3.01 -4.12
N VAL A 40 -22.04 -4.15 -4.25
CA VAL A 40 -21.41 -5.47 -4.16
C VAL A 40 -20.62 -5.78 -5.43
N LEU A 41 -19.35 -6.17 -5.30
CA LEU A 41 -18.52 -6.57 -6.43
C LEU A 41 -18.89 -7.97 -6.92
N ARG A 42 -18.99 -8.13 -8.24
CA ARG A 42 -19.11 -9.43 -8.90
C ARG A 42 -17.85 -9.75 -9.68
N PRO A 43 -17.23 -10.90 -9.44
CA PRO A 43 -16.13 -11.38 -10.26
C PRO A 43 -16.62 -11.71 -11.68
N LYS A 44 -15.72 -11.70 -12.63
CA LYS A 44 -15.97 -12.23 -13.98
C LYS A 44 -16.21 -13.72 -13.92
N THR A 45 -17.09 -14.22 -14.79
CA THR A 45 -17.34 -15.65 -14.94
C THR A 45 -16.03 -16.41 -15.19
N GLY A 46 -15.78 -17.45 -14.40
CA GLY A 46 -14.55 -18.24 -14.43
C GLY A 46 -13.38 -17.65 -13.62
N SER A 47 -13.54 -16.46 -13.02
CA SER A 47 -12.51 -15.82 -12.18
C SER A 47 -12.85 -15.87 -10.68
N GLU A 48 -13.94 -16.53 -10.29
CA GLU A 48 -14.49 -16.48 -8.93
C GLU A 48 -13.50 -16.97 -7.87
N VAL A 49 -12.81 -18.09 -8.16
CA VAL A 49 -11.83 -18.69 -7.24
C VAL A 49 -10.64 -17.76 -7.08
N LEU A 50 -10.08 -17.26 -8.20
CA LEU A 50 -8.92 -16.36 -8.16
C LEU A 50 -9.27 -15.05 -7.46
N PHE A 51 -10.43 -14.45 -7.77
CA PHE A 51 -10.93 -13.25 -7.10
C PHE A 51 -11.05 -13.45 -5.59
N LYS A 52 -11.62 -14.58 -5.15
CA LYS A 52 -11.76 -14.91 -3.72
C LYS A 52 -10.40 -15.05 -3.06
N THR A 53 -9.49 -15.81 -3.68
CA THR A 53 -8.14 -16.05 -3.12
C THR A 53 -7.37 -14.76 -2.98
N THR A 54 -7.29 -13.95 -4.04
CA THR A 54 -6.53 -12.70 -4.01
C THR A 54 -7.17 -11.63 -3.12
N ARG A 55 -8.50 -11.67 -2.94
CA ARG A 55 -9.19 -10.85 -1.94
C ARG A 55 -8.79 -11.25 -0.51
N MET A 56 -8.69 -12.55 -0.23
CA MET A 56 -8.22 -13.04 1.07
C MET A 56 -6.76 -12.64 1.32
N ASP A 57 -5.89 -12.80 0.31
CA ASP A 57 -4.49 -12.37 0.41
C ASP A 57 -4.36 -10.87 0.74
N PHE A 58 -5.22 -10.05 0.13
CA PHE A 58 -5.28 -8.62 0.43
C PHE A 58 -5.71 -8.36 1.88
N ALA A 59 -6.78 -9.01 2.35
CA ALA A 59 -7.24 -8.87 3.73
C ALA A 59 -6.16 -9.31 4.72
N ASP A 60 -5.54 -10.47 4.51
CA ASP A 60 -4.50 -11.04 5.37
C ASP A 60 -3.26 -10.15 5.45
N LEU A 61 -2.85 -9.55 4.32
CA LEU A 61 -1.76 -8.59 4.30
C LEU A 61 -2.06 -7.39 5.22
N TYR A 62 -3.19 -6.72 5.01
CA TYR A 62 -3.52 -5.52 5.75
C TYR A 62 -3.81 -5.79 7.23
N HIS A 63 -4.45 -6.90 7.58
CA HIS A 63 -4.58 -7.35 8.97
C HIS A 63 -3.23 -7.64 9.63
N SER A 64 -2.29 -8.22 8.89
CA SER A 64 -0.95 -8.50 9.40
C SER A 64 -0.15 -7.22 9.63
N ILE A 65 -0.24 -6.25 8.72
CA ILE A 65 0.39 -4.94 8.87
C ILE A 65 -0.24 -4.16 10.03
N GLN A 66 -1.56 -4.22 10.19
CA GLN A 66 -2.27 -3.58 11.31
C GLN A 66 -1.71 -3.99 12.67
N ARG A 67 -1.30 -5.25 12.83
CA ARG A 67 -0.73 -5.77 14.08
C ARG A 67 0.66 -5.25 14.41
N ILE A 68 1.44 -4.87 13.40
CA ILE A 68 2.81 -4.36 13.58
C ILE A 68 2.89 -2.84 13.52
N THR A 69 1.85 -2.16 13.07
CA THR A 69 1.75 -0.71 13.14
C THR A 69 1.10 -0.30 14.47
N PRO A 70 1.61 0.68 15.19
CA PRO A 70 2.39 1.79 14.65
C PRO A 70 3.92 1.62 14.75
N ALA A 71 4.52 0.74 13.96
CA ALA A 71 5.96 0.81 13.76
C ALA A 71 6.30 2.16 13.10
N ASN A 72 7.18 2.92 13.69
CA ASN A 72 7.44 4.33 13.35
C ASN A 72 7.81 4.60 11.88
N GLY A 73 8.23 3.60 11.13
CA GLY A 73 8.67 3.72 9.74
C GLY A 73 7.66 3.30 8.68
N LEU A 74 6.48 2.83 9.07
CA LEU A 74 5.45 2.34 8.14
C LEU A 74 4.20 3.21 8.18
N GLU A 75 3.48 3.29 7.06
CA GLU A 75 2.12 3.82 7.03
C GLU A 75 1.19 2.94 7.89
N ALA A 76 0.45 3.54 8.83
CA ALA A 76 -0.39 2.76 9.71
C ALA A 76 -1.66 2.27 9.02
N VAL A 77 -2.00 1.01 9.24
CA VAL A 77 -3.32 0.46 8.92
C VAL A 77 -4.23 0.68 10.13
N LEU A 78 -5.21 1.56 9.95
CA LEU A 78 -6.13 1.97 11.01
C LEU A 78 -7.27 0.96 11.17
N ASP A 79 -7.79 0.46 10.05
CA ASP A 79 -8.88 -0.52 10.04
C ASP A 79 -8.86 -1.35 8.75
N VAL A 80 -9.50 -2.52 8.80
CA VAL A 80 -9.71 -3.39 7.63
C VAL A 80 -11.17 -3.83 7.65
N VAL A 81 -11.94 -3.42 6.65
CA VAL A 81 -13.37 -3.65 6.56
C VAL A 81 -13.68 -4.59 5.40
N GLU A 82 -14.25 -5.75 5.71
CA GLU A 82 -14.69 -6.73 4.71
C GLU A 82 -16.20 -6.60 4.51
N THR A 83 -16.60 -6.04 3.37
CA THR A 83 -18.01 -5.89 2.98
C THR A 83 -18.13 -5.81 1.47
N ASN A 84 -19.34 -5.81 0.93
CA ASN A 84 -19.61 -5.65 -0.51
C ASN A 84 -18.83 -6.63 -1.42
N ASN A 85 -18.50 -7.82 -0.92
CA ASN A 85 -17.64 -8.80 -1.58
C ASN A 85 -16.24 -8.23 -1.94
N THR A 86 -15.78 -7.25 -1.19
CA THR A 86 -14.45 -6.64 -1.30
C THR A 86 -13.84 -6.39 0.07
N VAL A 87 -12.66 -5.78 0.11
CA VAL A 87 -11.93 -5.40 1.32
C VAL A 87 -11.50 -3.95 1.19
N TYR A 88 -11.69 -3.18 2.25
CA TYR A 88 -11.25 -1.80 2.38
C TYR A 88 -10.18 -1.73 3.47
N ALA A 89 -8.97 -1.38 3.12
CA ALA A 89 -7.93 -1.05 4.08
C ALA A 89 -7.97 0.46 4.35
N VAL A 90 -8.23 0.84 5.58
CA VAL A 90 -8.22 2.23 6.03
C VAL A 90 -6.83 2.55 6.54
N LEU A 91 -6.15 3.46 5.87
CA LEU A 91 -4.77 3.84 6.13
C LEU A 91 -4.70 5.26 6.67
N GLU A 92 -3.70 5.54 7.49
CA GLU A 92 -3.42 6.92 7.85
C GLU A 92 -3.07 7.74 6.60
N ASN A 93 -3.39 9.02 6.60
CA ASN A 93 -2.87 9.92 5.59
C ASN A 93 -1.50 10.43 6.06
N LEU A 94 -0.42 9.79 5.58
CA LEU A 94 0.93 10.11 6.01
C LEU A 94 1.33 11.59 5.82
N GLY A 95 0.79 12.26 4.80
CA GLY A 95 1.32 13.56 4.42
C GLY A 95 2.79 13.46 3.94
N GLY A 96 3.60 14.46 4.27
CA GLY A 96 5.01 14.51 3.86
C GLY A 96 5.19 14.67 2.35
N THR A 97 6.44 14.74 1.91
CA THR A 97 6.82 14.86 0.49
C THR A 97 7.40 13.53 0.01
N PRO A 98 6.99 12.99 -1.16
CA PRO A 98 7.65 11.85 -1.75
C PRO A 98 9.16 12.08 -1.88
N LEU A 99 9.97 11.05 -1.65
CA LEU A 99 11.43 11.20 -1.61
C LEU A 99 12.01 11.64 -2.96
N ASP A 100 11.44 11.17 -4.07
CA ASP A 100 11.81 11.64 -5.42
C ASP A 100 11.64 13.16 -5.55
N GLN A 101 10.46 13.68 -5.22
CA GLN A 101 10.18 15.12 -5.24
C GLN A 101 11.03 15.90 -4.22
N TRP A 102 11.28 15.29 -3.05
CA TRP A 102 12.14 15.90 -2.05
C TRP A 102 13.57 16.06 -2.57
N LEU A 103 14.10 15.03 -3.24
CA LEU A 103 15.44 15.08 -3.85
C LEU A 103 15.54 16.12 -4.97
N GLU A 104 14.52 16.27 -5.80
CA GLU A 104 14.45 17.33 -6.82
C GLU A 104 14.52 18.73 -6.20
N ASN A 105 13.87 18.93 -5.06
CA ASN A 105 13.86 20.21 -4.34
C ASN A 105 15.13 20.46 -3.48
N HIS A 106 15.94 19.42 -3.27
CA HIS A 106 17.17 19.49 -2.47
C HIS A 106 18.35 18.95 -3.30
N PRO A 107 18.74 19.64 -4.38
CA PRO A 107 19.81 19.18 -5.26
C PRO A 107 21.15 19.20 -4.53
N GLY A 108 21.92 18.13 -4.68
CA GLY A 108 23.26 18.00 -4.12
C GLY A 108 23.48 16.67 -3.42
N PRO A 109 24.73 16.34 -3.08
CA PRO A 109 25.05 15.09 -2.40
C PRO A 109 24.58 15.15 -0.94
N ILE A 110 23.92 14.08 -0.51
CA ILE A 110 23.55 13.84 0.89
C ILE A 110 24.70 13.03 1.52
N ARG A 111 25.16 13.42 2.70
CA ARG A 111 26.15 12.63 3.42
C ARG A 111 25.54 11.26 3.80
N PRO A 112 26.34 10.18 3.75
CA PRO A 112 25.83 8.83 4.06
C PRO A 112 25.15 8.73 5.44
N ASP A 113 25.71 9.38 6.46
CA ASP A 113 25.16 9.36 7.82
C ASP A 113 23.79 10.05 7.89
N ASP A 114 23.62 11.16 7.17
CA ASP A 114 22.34 11.89 7.10
C ASP A 114 21.28 11.05 6.37
N ALA A 115 21.66 10.41 5.27
CA ALA A 115 20.77 9.50 4.54
C ALA A 115 20.35 8.31 5.41
N CYS A 116 21.29 7.70 6.13
CA CYS A 116 20.99 6.64 7.07
C CYS A 116 20.04 7.10 8.18
N ALA A 117 20.27 8.28 8.76
CA ALA A 117 19.43 8.83 9.81
C ALA A 117 17.99 9.13 9.31
N MET A 118 17.85 9.63 8.07
CA MET A 118 16.55 9.87 7.44
C MET A 118 15.78 8.55 7.24
N LEU A 119 16.46 7.51 6.74
CA LEU A 119 15.85 6.23 6.34
C LEU A 119 15.76 5.22 7.48
N GLN A 120 16.40 5.46 8.63
CA GLN A 120 16.39 4.54 9.77
C GLN A 120 14.99 4.02 10.13
N PRO A 121 13.91 4.85 10.21
CA PRO A 121 12.58 4.34 10.54
C PRO A 121 12.04 3.38 9.46
N VAL A 122 12.37 3.62 8.18
CA VAL A 122 11.96 2.74 7.07
C VAL A 122 12.63 1.38 7.23
N PHE A 123 13.93 1.32 7.55
CA PHE A 123 14.64 0.05 7.80
C PHE A 123 14.04 -0.72 8.97
N GLU A 124 13.70 -0.03 10.07
CA GLU A 124 13.05 -0.62 11.23
C GLU A 124 11.66 -1.17 10.88
N GLY A 125 10.87 -0.43 10.10
CA GLY A 125 9.56 -0.85 9.63
C GLY A 125 9.63 -2.07 8.73
N VAL A 126 10.53 -2.08 7.75
CA VAL A 126 10.76 -3.23 6.86
C VAL A 126 11.24 -4.45 7.65
N ALA A 127 12.14 -4.25 8.63
CA ALA A 127 12.58 -5.33 9.51
C ALA A 127 11.42 -5.91 10.35
N ALA A 128 10.47 -5.08 10.78
CA ALA A 128 9.28 -5.55 11.48
C ALA A 128 8.37 -6.39 10.58
N MET A 129 8.21 -6.01 9.31
CA MET A 129 7.50 -6.82 8.31
C MET A 129 8.19 -8.17 8.09
N HIS A 130 9.50 -8.18 7.90
CA HIS A 130 10.28 -9.41 7.68
C HIS A 130 10.18 -10.38 8.86
N LYS A 131 10.12 -9.90 10.10
CA LYS A 131 9.94 -10.74 11.29
C LYS A 131 8.64 -11.56 11.30
N ILE A 132 7.62 -11.08 10.60
CA ILE A 132 6.34 -11.80 10.45
C ILE A 132 6.19 -12.45 9.07
N GLY A 133 7.28 -12.55 8.31
CA GLY A 133 7.32 -13.20 7.01
C GLY A 133 6.73 -12.39 5.85
N LEU A 134 6.50 -11.09 6.04
CA LEU A 134 6.01 -10.20 4.99
C LEU A 134 7.13 -9.49 4.25
N VAL A 135 6.98 -9.31 2.95
CA VAL A 135 7.84 -8.50 2.09
C VAL A 135 7.03 -7.34 1.54
N HIS A 136 7.60 -6.13 1.58
CA HIS A 136 6.87 -4.90 1.20
C HIS A 136 6.54 -4.80 -0.29
N ARG A 137 7.49 -5.15 -1.16
CA ARG A 137 7.37 -5.18 -2.64
C ARG A 137 7.13 -3.86 -3.36
N GLY A 138 7.12 -2.77 -2.64
CA GLY A 138 6.91 -1.42 -3.20
C GLY A 138 7.91 -0.42 -2.65
N ILE A 139 9.15 -0.82 -2.33
CA ILE A 139 10.16 0.12 -1.85
C ILE A 139 10.72 0.88 -3.05
N CYS A 140 10.29 2.12 -3.19
CA CYS A 140 10.76 3.05 -4.21
C CYS A 140 10.66 4.49 -3.66
N PRO A 141 11.35 5.47 -4.25
CA PRO A 141 11.32 6.86 -3.77
C PRO A 141 9.92 7.47 -3.71
N GLU A 142 9.02 7.11 -4.61
CA GLU A 142 7.63 7.58 -4.66
C GLU A 142 6.82 7.14 -3.43
N ASN A 143 7.12 5.95 -2.89
CA ASN A 143 6.44 5.37 -1.72
C ASN A 143 7.10 5.74 -0.39
N ILE A 144 8.30 6.32 -0.42
CA ILE A 144 8.97 6.85 0.77
C ILE A 144 8.57 8.31 0.95
N ARG A 145 8.05 8.65 2.12
CA ARG A 145 7.61 10.00 2.47
C ARG A 145 8.58 10.65 3.44
N VAL A 146 9.16 11.80 3.05
CA VAL A 146 9.96 12.63 3.95
C VAL A 146 9.02 13.51 4.76
N MET A 147 9.02 13.31 6.07
CA MET A 147 8.17 14.01 7.01
C MET A 147 8.78 15.37 7.40
N GLU A 148 7.99 16.26 8.03
CA GLU A 148 8.45 17.58 8.47
C GLU A 148 9.65 17.52 9.42
N ASN A 149 9.80 16.44 10.19
CA ASN A 149 10.94 16.22 11.08
C ASN A 149 12.18 15.66 10.36
N GLY A 150 12.18 15.60 9.02
CA GLY A 150 13.27 15.09 8.21
C GLY A 150 13.43 13.56 8.20
N ARG A 151 12.56 12.81 8.89
CA ARG A 151 12.57 11.34 8.88
C ARG A 151 11.65 10.78 7.81
N CYS A 152 11.99 9.60 7.32
CA CYS A 152 11.20 8.94 6.28
C CYS A 152 10.21 7.92 6.85
N ARG A 153 9.10 7.75 6.14
CA ARG A 153 8.13 6.70 6.35
C ARG A 153 7.77 6.03 5.03
N LEU A 154 7.45 4.76 5.06
CA LEU A 154 7.17 3.93 3.89
C LEU A 154 5.68 3.64 3.80
N ALA A 155 5.11 3.92 2.63
CA ALA A 155 3.74 3.61 2.23
C ALA A 155 3.72 2.65 1.04
N GLY A 156 2.54 2.37 0.49
CA GLY A 156 2.42 1.66 -0.79
C GLY A 156 2.60 0.15 -0.69
N TYR A 157 1.96 -0.49 0.28
CA TYR A 157 1.94 -1.95 0.39
C TYR A 157 1.33 -2.62 -0.84
N ALA A 158 1.95 -3.72 -1.31
CA ALA A 158 1.47 -4.49 -2.44
C ALA A 158 1.35 -5.98 -2.12
N THR A 159 0.23 -6.59 -2.55
CA THR A 159 -0.03 -8.03 -2.37
C THR A 159 0.59 -8.92 -3.45
N VAL A 160 1.07 -8.35 -4.51
CA VAL A 160 1.30 -8.94 -5.83
C VAL A 160 2.19 -10.18 -5.91
N GLY A 161 2.86 -10.56 -4.87
CA GLY A 161 3.84 -11.65 -4.96
C GLY A 161 3.31 -13.06 -5.00
N LEU A 162 2.04 -13.28 -4.89
CA LEU A 162 1.43 -14.63 -4.93
C LEU A 162 0.81 -14.94 -6.29
N ARG A 163 1.01 -14.08 -7.27
CA ARG A 163 0.35 -14.18 -8.57
C ARG A 163 1.20 -15.01 -9.51
N THR A 164 0.67 -16.16 -9.87
CA THR A 164 1.25 -16.99 -10.90
C THR A 164 1.13 -16.31 -12.28
N ALA A 165 2.14 -16.50 -13.12
CA ALA A 165 2.06 -16.12 -14.52
C ALA A 165 0.74 -16.67 -15.12
N GLY A 166 -0.05 -15.80 -15.75
CA GLY A 166 -1.37 -16.17 -16.31
C GLY A 166 -2.58 -15.75 -15.46
N SER A 167 -2.41 -15.19 -14.26
CA SER A 167 -3.53 -14.69 -13.47
C SER A 167 -4.22 -13.46 -14.08
N GLY A 168 -3.57 -12.78 -15.04
CA GLY A 168 -4.07 -11.54 -15.64
C GLY A 168 -4.07 -10.35 -14.68
N LEU A 169 -3.50 -10.50 -13.49
CA LEU A 169 -3.34 -9.40 -12.55
C LEU A 169 -2.07 -8.62 -12.92
N HIS A 170 -2.19 -7.32 -12.99
CA HIS A 170 -1.04 -6.47 -13.28
C HIS A 170 -0.13 -6.39 -12.07
N GLU A 171 1.14 -6.75 -12.26
CA GLU A 171 2.17 -6.51 -11.26
C GLU A 171 2.40 -5.00 -11.17
N GLN A 172 2.53 -4.51 -9.95
CA GLN A 172 2.96 -3.14 -9.73
C GLN A 172 4.49 -3.14 -9.76
N LEU A 173 5.03 -2.82 -10.92
CA LEU A 173 6.47 -2.69 -11.13
C LEU A 173 6.87 -1.23 -11.00
N TYR A 174 7.97 -1.00 -10.30
CA TYR A 174 8.59 0.31 -10.16
C TYR A 174 9.88 0.29 -10.99
N GLU A 175 9.92 1.08 -12.05
CA GLU A 175 11.05 1.13 -12.98
C GLU A 175 12.37 1.45 -12.23
N GLY A 176 13.36 0.59 -12.41
CA GLY A 176 14.66 0.71 -11.74
C GLY A 176 14.71 0.24 -10.28
N TYR A 177 13.57 -0.14 -9.66
CA TYR A 177 13.50 -0.55 -8.26
C TYR A 177 12.91 -1.95 -8.05
N SER A 178 12.13 -2.45 -8.99
CA SER A 178 11.63 -3.82 -8.92
C SER A 178 12.70 -4.79 -9.37
N ALA A 179 12.79 -5.94 -8.70
CA ALA A 179 13.65 -7.03 -9.13
C ALA A 179 13.19 -7.56 -10.50
N PRO A 180 14.12 -7.99 -11.38
CA PRO A 180 13.79 -8.57 -12.67
C PRO A 180 13.08 -9.92 -12.54
#